data_f0e7598a3ffa034a42205c51cab5ff0d
#
_entry.id   f0e7598a3ffa034a42205c51cab5ff0d
#
_cell.length_a   1.000
_cell.length_b   1.000
_cell.length_c   1.000
_cell.angle_alpha   90.00
_cell.angle_beta   90.00
_cell.angle_gamma   90.00
#
_symmetry.space_group_name_H-M   'P 1'
#
loop_
_entity.id
_entity.type
_entity.pdbx_description
1 polymer ?
#
loop_
_entity_poly.entity_id
_entity_poly.type
_entity_poly.pdbx_seq_one_letter_code
_entity_poly.pdbx_strand_id
1 'polypeptide(L)'
;TLDVTPWLDWFLACLLRAVQGADGLLAGVLDKAQFWQRWAGTPMNARQTLVLNRVLDGMEGKLTNAKWAAIGKCSADTALRDINDLLARGVLRRLEGGGRSTGYLLVK
;
A
#
# COMPACT_ATOMS: atom_id res chain seq x y z
N THR A 1 -10.64 -12.66 -49.26
CA THR A 1 -10.90 -12.10 -47.93
C THR A 1 -9.92 -12.69 -46.90
N LEU A 2 -9.15 -11.84 -46.30
CA LEU A 2 -8.27 -12.24 -45.22
C LEU A 2 -9.13 -12.55 -43.98
N ASP A 3 -9.05 -13.83 -43.54
CA ASP A 3 -9.68 -14.24 -42.31
C ASP A 3 -8.72 -13.95 -41.16
N VAL A 4 -8.99 -12.90 -40.39
CA VAL A 4 -8.17 -12.48 -39.25
C VAL A 4 -8.64 -13.09 -37.93
N THR A 5 -9.67 -13.94 -37.96
CA THR A 5 -10.26 -14.53 -36.76
C THR A 5 -9.24 -15.35 -35.94
N PRO A 6 -8.40 -16.25 -36.53
CA PRO A 6 -7.39 -16.98 -35.76
C PRO A 6 -6.37 -16.06 -35.12
N TRP A 7 -6.00 -14.97 -35.78
CA TRP A 7 -5.05 -14.00 -35.24
C TRP A 7 -5.66 -13.25 -34.05
N LEU A 8 -6.91 -12.83 -34.17
CA LEU A 8 -7.63 -12.14 -33.11
C LEU A 8 -7.79 -13.04 -31.89
N ASP A 9 -8.13 -14.32 -32.08
CA ASP A 9 -8.24 -15.28 -30.99
C ASP A 9 -6.91 -15.43 -30.25
N TRP A 10 -5.80 -15.54 -30.99
CA TRP A 10 -4.47 -15.63 -30.42
C TRP A 10 -4.11 -14.36 -29.64
N PHE A 11 -4.39 -13.20 -30.23
CA PHE A 11 -4.10 -11.89 -29.59
C PHE A 11 -4.89 -11.74 -28.30
N LEU A 12 -6.18 -12.04 -28.32
CA LEU A 12 -7.02 -11.97 -27.13
C LEU A 12 -6.57 -12.96 -26.05
N ALA A 13 -6.14 -14.15 -26.41
CA ALA A 13 -5.62 -15.13 -25.46
C ALA A 13 -4.33 -14.62 -24.81
N CYS A 14 -3.44 -14.00 -25.57
CA CYS A 14 -2.21 -13.39 -25.04
C CYS A 14 -2.53 -12.23 -24.12
N LEU A 15 -3.48 -11.39 -24.50
CA LEU A 15 -3.91 -10.25 -23.70
C LEU A 15 -4.52 -10.71 -22.38
N LEU A 16 -5.36 -11.73 -22.43
CA LEU A 16 -5.99 -12.30 -21.23
C LEU A 16 -4.94 -12.87 -20.28
N ARG A 17 -3.95 -13.58 -20.79
CA ARG A 17 -2.85 -14.11 -19.96
C ARG A 17 -2.04 -12.99 -19.33
N ALA A 18 -1.77 -11.92 -20.05
CA ALA A 18 -1.05 -10.76 -19.53
C ALA A 18 -1.85 -10.09 -18.41
N VAL A 19 -3.16 -9.93 -18.59
CA VAL A 19 -4.04 -9.39 -17.56
C VAL A 19 -4.09 -10.28 -16.33
N GLN A 20 -4.21 -11.58 -16.52
CA GLN A 20 -4.23 -12.54 -15.40
C GLN A 20 -2.91 -12.54 -14.63
N GLY A 21 -1.77 -12.47 -15.34
CA GLY A 21 -0.46 -12.39 -14.72
C GLY A 21 -0.21 -11.07 -13.98
N ALA A 22 -0.91 -10.01 -14.37
CA ALA A 22 -0.78 -8.68 -13.78
C ALA A 22 -1.83 -8.39 -12.70
N ASP A 23 -2.78 -9.31 -12.45
CA ASP A 23 -3.88 -9.08 -11.52
C ASP A 23 -3.40 -8.64 -10.13
N GLY A 24 -2.37 -9.28 -9.60
CA GLY A 24 -1.82 -8.93 -8.30
C GLY A 24 -1.23 -7.51 -8.26
N LEU A 25 -0.51 -7.12 -9.32
CA LEU A 25 0.04 -5.78 -9.46
C LEU A 25 -1.06 -4.74 -9.63
N LEU A 26 -2.06 -5.05 -10.44
CA LEU A 26 -3.18 -4.14 -10.69
C LEU A 26 -4.00 -3.92 -9.44
N ALA A 27 -4.28 -4.98 -8.67
CA ALA A 27 -4.99 -4.89 -7.42
C ALA A 27 -4.23 -4.01 -6.41
N GLY A 28 -2.91 -4.17 -6.33
CA GLY A 28 -2.07 -3.33 -5.47
C GLY A 28 -2.09 -1.86 -5.87
N VAL A 29 -2.04 -1.57 -7.18
CA VAL A 29 -2.12 -0.20 -7.69
C VAL A 29 -3.48 0.41 -7.38
N LEU A 30 -4.57 -0.34 -7.55
CA LEU A 30 -5.91 0.12 -7.25
C LEU A 30 -6.10 0.38 -5.75
N ASP A 31 -5.60 -0.50 -4.89
CA ASP A 31 -5.64 -0.32 -3.43
C ASP A 31 -4.92 0.96 -3.02
N LYS A 32 -3.75 1.20 -3.58
CA LYS A 32 -2.95 2.39 -3.32
C LYS A 32 -3.69 3.65 -3.78
N ALA A 33 -4.27 3.63 -4.98
CA ALA A 33 -5.02 4.76 -5.52
C ALA A 33 -6.27 5.05 -4.67
N GLN A 34 -7.00 4.03 -4.26
CA GLN A 34 -8.18 4.17 -3.41
C GLN A 34 -7.81 4.73 -2.03
N PHE A 35 -6.73 4.25 -1.46
CA PHE A 35 -6.23 4.75 -0.17
C PHE A 35 -5.93 6.25 -0.24
N TRP A 36 -5.16 6.68 -1.26
CA TRP A 36 -4.81 8.09 -1.40
C TRP A 36 -6.00 8.95 -1.75
N GLN A 37 -6.95 8.43 -2.51
CA GLN A 37 -8.19 9.15 -2.80
C GLN A 37 -9.02 9.36 -1.53
N ARG A 38 -9.12 8.35 -0.68
CA ARG A 38 -9.83 8.44 0.59
C ARG A 38 -9.22 9.50 1.51
N TRP A 39 -7.89 9.58 1.54
CA TRP A 39 -7.17 10.47 2.44
C TRP A 39 -6.64 11.73 1.76
N ALA A 40 -7.13 12.07 0.58
CA ALA A 40 -6.68 13.22 -0.20
C ALA A 40 -6.84 14.56 0.54
N GLY A 41 -7.87 14.68 1.37
CA GLY A 41 -8.11 15.87 2.17
C GLY A 41 -7.36 15.91 3.50
N THR A 42 -6.59 14.87 3.82
CA THR A 42 -5.86 14.78 5.08
C THR A 42 -4.40 15.19 4.85
N PRO A 43 -3.94 16.30 5.45
CA PRO A 43 -2.54 16.71 5.26
C PRO A 43 -1.60 15.73 5.94
N MET A 44 -0.57 15.32 5.23
CA MET A 44 0.47 14.43 5.72
C MET A 44 1.83 15.01 5.35
N ASN A 45 2.84 14.78 6.20
CA ASN A 45 4.19 15.20 5.88
C ASN A 45 4.82 14.23 4.87
N ALA A 46 5.98 14.63 4.29
CA ALA A 46 6.67 13.84 3.28
C ALA A 46 7.06 12.45 3.81
N ARG A 47 7.45 12.39 5.07
CA ARG A 47 7.86 11.13 5.71
C ARG A 47 6.68 10.17 5.88
N GLN A 48 5.53 10.68 6.33
CA GLN A 48 4.31 9.88 6.43
C GLN A 48 3.90 9.33 5.07
N THR A 49 3.92 10.16 4.05
CA THR A 49 3.60 9.76 2.68
C THR A 49 4.55 8.68 2.18
N LEU A 50 5.85 8.84 2.42
CA LEU A 50 6.86 7.87 2.01
C LEU A 50 6.63 6.50 2.66
N VAL A 51 6.42 6.46 3.97
CA VAL A 51 6.23 5.20 4.70
C VAL A 51 4.91 4.54 4.29
N LEU A 52 3.83 5.29 4.16
CA LEU A 52 2.54 4.75 3.75
C LEU A 52 2.61 4.17 2.34
N ASN A 53 3.28 4.84 1.41
CA ASN A 53 3.50 4.29 0.06
C ASN A 53 4.28 2.98 0.11
N ARG A 54 5.28 2.89 0.98
CA ARG A 54 6.08 1.68 1.13
C ARG A 54 5.23 0.52 1.64
N VAL A 55 4.35 0.78 2.61
CA VAL A 55 3.44 -0.22 3.14
C VAL A 55 2.44 -0.68 2.07
N LEU A 56 1.91 0.26 1.30
CA LEU A 56 0.96 -0.04 0.22
C LEU A 56 1.60 -0.82 -0.92
N ASP A 57 2.89 -0.63 -1.16
CA ASP A 57 3.63 -1.36 -2.20
C ASP A 57 3.91 -2.83 -1.83
N GLY A 58 3.60 -3.23 -0.61
CA GLY A 58 3.74 -4.59 -0.15
C GLY A 58 4.92 -4.77 0.79
N MET A 59 4.73 -4.44 2.04
CA MET A 59 5.72 -4.68 3.09
C MET A 59 5.45 -6.04 3.73
N GLU A 60 6.49 -6.84 3.90
CA GLU A 60 6.38 -8.09 4.64
C GLU A 60 6.19 -7.82 6.13
N GLY A 61 5.25 -8.56 6.73
CA GLY A 61 4.97 -8.45 8.14
C GLY A 61 4.20 -7.19 8.52
N LYS A 62 4.03 -6.97 9.81
CA LYS A 62 3.30 -5.83 10.33
C LYS A 62 4.16 -4.57 10.35
N LEU A 63 3.52 -3.42 10.21
CA LEU A 63 4.18 -2.14 10.39
C LEU A 63 4.45 -1.93 11.88
N THR A 64 5.70 -1.61 12.22
CA THR A 64 6.11 -1.32 13.60
C THR A 64 6.78 0.03 13.65
N ASN A 65 6.96 0.56 14.87
CA ASN A 65 7.69 1.82 15.07
C ASN A 65 9.12 1.72 14.52
N ALA A 66 9.79 0.59 14.73
CA ALA A 66 11.15 0.37 14.23
C ALA A 66 11.20 0.38 12.71
N LYS A 67 10.23 -0.26 12.04
CA LYS A 67 10.14 -0.26 10.58
C LYS A 67 9.87 1.15 10.05
N TRP A 68 8.98 1.88 10.70
CA TRP A 68 8.70 3.27 10.34
C TRP A 68 9.97 4.11 10.40
N ALA A 69 10.71 4.03 11.51
CA ALA A 69 11.94 4.78 11.69
C ALA A 69 12.99 4.43 10.62
N ALA A 70 13.11 3.16 10.28
CA ALA A 70 14.04 2.68 9.25
C ALA A 70 13.67 3.20 7.86
N ILE A 71 12.40 3.12 7.49
CA ILE A 71 11.91 3.56 6.17
C ILE A 71 11.97 5.09 6.07
N GLY A 72 11.51 5.78 7.10
CA GLY A 72 11.47 7.24 7.13
C GLY A 72 12.82 7.88 7.44
N LYS A 73 13.82 7.09 7.77
CA LYS A 73 15.16 7.55 8.15
C LYS A 73 15.10 8.60 9.24
N CYS A 74 14.38 8.29 10.31
CA CYS A 74 14.19 9.19 11.45
C CYS A 74 14.38 8.45 12.75
N SER A 75 14.38 9.17 13.86
CA SER A 75 14.47 8.58 15.18
C SER A 75 13.19 7.83 15.56
N ALA A 76 13.27 6.95 16.53
CA ALA A 76 12.11 6.23 17.05
C ALA A 76 11.07 7.20 17.61
N ASP A 77 11.48 8.28 18.25
CA ASP A 77 10.57 9.29 18.78
C ASP A 77 9.80 10.00 17.67
N THR A 78 10.50 10.36 16.60
CA THR A 78 9.87 11.00 15.44
C THR A 78 8.90 10.03 14.75
N ALA A 79 9.30 8.76 14.60
CA ALA A 79 8.42 7.74 14.04
C ALA A 79 7.15 7.59 14.88
N LEU A 80 7.28 7.57 16.19
CA LEU A 80 6.15 7.45 17.11
C LEU A 80 5.19 8.64 16.98
N ARG A 81 5.72 9.85 16.83
CA ARG A 81 4.90 11.05 16.60
C ARG A 81 4.12 10.97 15.30
N ASP A 82 4.76 10.52 14.23
CA ASP A 82 4.09 10.34 12.94
C ASP A 82 2.97 9.30 13.03
N ILE A 83 3.25 8.18 13.70
CA ILE A 83 2.28 7.10 13.89
C ILE A 83 1.10 7.58 14.73
N ASN A 84 1.36 8.24 15.84
CA ASN A 84 0.32 8.76 16.72
C ASN A 84 -0.56 9.80 16.01
N ASP A 85 0.02 10.64 15.18
CA ASP A 85 -0.73 11.60 14.37
C ASP A 85 -1.70 10.86 13.43
N LEU A 86 -1.23 9.82 12.76
CA LEU A 86 -2.07 9.02 11.86
C LEU A 86 -3.13 8.21 12.61
N LEU A 87 -2.82 7.73 13.81
CA LEU A 87 -3.80 7.06 14.67
C LEU A 87 -4.92 8.02 15.08
N ALA A 88 -4.56 9.25 15.44
CA ALA A 88 -5.52 10.27 15.82
C ALA A 88 -6.42 10.68 14.65
N ARG A 89 -5.90 10.66 13.44
CA ARG A 89 -6.65 10.97 12.22
C ARG A 89 -7.46 9.80 11.67
N GLY A 90 -7.26 8.59 12.21
CA GLY A 90 -7.94 7.39 11.79
C GLY A 90 -7.34 6.72 10.56
N VAL A 91 -6.14 7.14 10.11
CA VAL A 91 -5.46 6.54 8.97
C VAL A 91 -4.83 5.20 9.34
N LEU A 92 -4.33 5.07 10.55
CA LEU A 92 -3.78 3.84 11.10
C LEU A 92 -4.63 3.34 12.27
N ARG A 93 -4.55 2.05 12.53
CA ARG A 93 -5.10 1.44 13.73
C ARG A 93 -4.10 0.47 14.32
N ARG A 94 -4.15 0.29 15.63
CA ARG A 94 -3.29 -0.68 16.31
C ARG A 94 -3.81 -2.09 16.08
N LEU A 95 -2.88 -3.03 15.91
CA LEU A 95 -3.20 -4.44 15.88
C LEU A 95 -3.50 -4.92 17.29
N GLU A 96 -4.56 -5.72 17.44
CA GLU A 96 -4.88 -6.35 18.71
C GLU A 96 -3.89 -7.48 19.02
N GLY A 97 -3.71 -7.77 20.30
CA GLY A 97 -2.82 -8.83 20.74
C GLY A 97 -1.37 -8.41 20.85
N GLY A 98 -1.13 -7.12 21.11
CA GLY A 98 0.20 -6.56 21.19
C GLY A 98 1.08 -7.20 22.26
N GLY A 99 2.16 -7.85 21.84
CA GLY A 99 3.29 -8.16 22.69
C GLY A 99 4.22 -6.96 22.79
N ARG A 100 5.52 -7.22 22.89
CA ARG A 100 6.56 -6.19 23.01
C ARG A 100 6.65 -5.26 21.80
N SER A 101 6.17 -5.69 20.64
CA SER A 101 6.15 -4.85 19.44
C SER A 101 4.73 -4.65 19.00
N THR A 102 4.24 -3.42 19.15
CA THR A 102 2.93 -3.03 18.66
C THR A 102 2.95 -2.92 17.15
N GLY A 103 2.05 -3.62 16.47
CA GLY A 103 1.87 -3.49 15.04
C GLY A 103 0.77 -2.50 14.72
N TYR A 104 0.81 -1.96 13.50
CA TYR A 104 -0.18 -1.01 13.00
C TYR A 104 -0.69 -1.48 11.65
N LEU A 105 -1.95 -1.17 11.33
CA LEU A 105 -2.56 -1.45 10.05
C LEU A 105 -3.11 -0.17 9.45
N LEU A 106 -3.10 -0.10 8.12
CA LEU A 106 -3.74 0.98 7.40
C LEU A 106 -5.27 0.79 7.44
N VAL A 107 -5.99 1.87 7.66
CA VAL A 107 -7.44 1.89 7.56
C VAL A 107 -7.80 2.15 6.10
N LYS A 108 -8.27 1.12 5.44
CA LYS A 108 -8.65 1.18 4.03
C LYS A 108 -10.12 1.51 3.85
#